data_369ce31c64d67e7324f4e6461973d8df
#
_entry.id   369ce31c64d67e7324f4e6461973d8df
#
_cell.length_a   1.000
_cell.length_b   1.000
_cell.length_c   1.000
_cell.angle_alpha   90.00
_cell.angle_beta   90.00
_cell.angle_gamma   90.00
#
_symmetry.space_group_name_H-M   'P 1'
#
loop_
_entity.id
_entity.type
_entity.pdbx_description
1 polymer ?
#
loop_
_entity_poly.entity_id
_entity_poly.type
_entity_poly.pdbx_seq_one_letter_code
_entity_poly.pdbx_strand_id
1 'polypeptide(L)'
;MFILWYSASSTFGKDSDIVMGVRAQQKEKTRRSLVEAAFSQLSAERSFASLSLREVAREAGIAPTSFYRHFRDVDELGLTMVDESGLMLRQLMRQARQRIAKGGSVIRTSVSTFMEFIGNNPNAFRLLLRERSGTSAAFRAAVAREIQHFIAELADYLELENHMPRAFTEAQAEAMVTIVFLSLIHI
;
A
#
# COMPACT_ATOMS: atom_id res chain seq x y z
N MET A 1 -2.07 36.22 48.36
CA MET A 1 -3.26 35.80 47.60
C MET A 1 -3.00 35.90 46.10
N PHE A 2 -1.86 35.34 45.61
CA PHE A 2 -1.46 35.41 44.20
C PHE A 2 -0.81 34.09 43.68
N ILE A 3 -0.91 33.00 44.43
CA ILE A 3 -0.23 31.72 44.09
C ILE A 3 -1.22 30.61 43.64
N LEU A 4 -2.54 30.86 43.67
CA LEU A 4 -3.53 29.81 43.32
C LEU A 4 -4.09 29.90 41.90
N TRP A 5 -3.60 30.81 41.04
CA TRP A 5 -4.12 30.97 39.67
C TRP A 5 -3.23 30.38 38.56
N TYR A 6 -2.02 29.93 38.92
CA TYR A 6 -1.06 29.38 37.90
C TYR A 6 -1.11 27.84 37.73
N SER A 7 -1.86 27.16 38.61
CA SER A 7 -1.94 25.66 38.55
C SER A 7 -3.08 25.13 37.69
N ALA A 8 -4.06 25.96 37.30
CA ALA A 8 -5.23 25.52 36.53
C ALA A 8 -5.04 25.57 35.00
N SER A 9 -4.01 26.29 34.50
CA SER A 9 -3.80 26.47 33.06
C SER A 9 -2.95 25.36 32.41
N SER A 10 -2.24 24.53 33.20
CA SER A 10 -1.34 23.50 32.65
C SER A 10 -2.03 22.13 32.45
N THR A 11 -3.17 21.91 33.09
CA THR A 11 -3.95 20.68 32.95
C THR A 11 -4.86 20.71 31.73
N PHE A 12 -5.36 21.86 31.33
CA PHE A 12 -6.29 22.02 30.20
C PHE A 12 -5.61 21.81 28.84
N GLY A 13 -4.32 22.14 28.71
CA GLY A 13 -3.54 21.93 27.49
C GLY A 13 -3.19 20.44 27.26
N LYS A 14 -2.82 19.72 28.32
CA LYS A 14 -2.47 18.29 28.22
C LYS A 14 -3.66 17.40 27.86
N ASP A 15 -4.83 17.68 28.41
CA ASP A 15 -6.04 16.91 28.08
C ASP A 15 -6.52 17.16 26.64
N SER A 16 -6.37 18.39 26.11
CA SER A 16 -6.72 18.68 24.72
C SER A 16 -5.77 18.01 23.73
N ASP A 17 -4.47 17.96 24.01
CA ASP A 17 -3.48 17.29 23.17
C ASP A 17 -3.65 15.76 23.18
N ILE A 18 -3.96 15.17 24.34
CA ILE A 18 -4.26 13.73 24.46
C ILE A 18 -5.56 13.41 23.71
N VAL A 19 -6.60 14.23 23.83
CA VAL A 19 -7.87 14.03 23.12
C VAL A 19 -7.72 14.21 21.60
N MET A 20 -6.89 15.16 21.17
CA MET A 20 -6.54 15.30 19.73
C MET A 20 -5.79 14.10 19.22
N GLY A 21 -4.82 13.57 19.98
CA GLY A 21 -4.10 12.33 19.63
C GLY A 21 -5.02 11.12 19.51
N VAL A 22 -5.94 10.92 20.44
CA VAL A 22 -6.92 9.82 20.42
C VAL A 22 -7.87 9.93 19.21
N ARG A 23 -8.36 11.15 18.91
CA ARG A 23 -9.23 11.38 17.74
C ARG A 23 -8.50 11.13 16.42
N ALA A 24 -7.23 11.52 16.32
CA ALA A 24 -6.42 11.27 15.14
C ALA A 24 -6.17 9.77 14.95
N GLN A 25 -5.86 9.04 16.03
CA GLN A 25 -5.71 7.59 16.01
C GLN A 25 -7.01 6.88 15.61
N GLN A 26 -8.14 7.31 16.15
CA GLN A 26 -9.45 6.73 15.80
C GLN A 26 -9.80 7.01 14.33
N LYS A 27 -9.49 8.21 13.82
CA LYS A 27 -9.68 8.56 12.41
C LYS A 27 -8.85 7.65 11.51
N GLU A 28 -7.59 7.43 11.85
CA GLU A 28 -6.68 6.56 11.08
C GLU A 28 -7.12 5.09 11.15
N LYS A 29 -7.54 4.61 12.32
CA LYS A 29 -8.09 3.26 12.47
C LYS A 29 -9.31 3.05 11.58
N THR A 30 -10.25 4.01 11.54
CA THR A 30 -11.43 3.91 10.69
C THR A 30 -11.06 3.98 9.21
N ARG A 31 -10.09 4.81 8.82
CA ARG A 31 -9.57 4.87 7.45
C ARG A 31 -9.02 3.52 7.02
N ARG A 32 -8.22 2.87 7.87
CA ARG A 32 -7.68 1.53 7.62
C ARG A 32 -8.78 0.48 7.51
N SER A 33 -9.79 0.48 8.41
CA SER A 33 -10.93 -0.43 8.30
C SER A 33 -11.70 -0.30 6.99
N LEU A 34 -11.81 0.91 6.44
CA LEU A 34 -12.43 1.13 5.11
C LEU A 34 -11.60 0.50 3.98
N VAL A 35 -10.28 0.62 4.02
CA VAL A 35 -9.37 0.00 3.05
C VAL A 35 -9.45 -1.53 3.15
N GLU A 36 -9.39 -2.09 4.36
CA GLU A 36 -9.52 -3.54 4.59
C GLU A 36 -10.88 -4.06 4.11
N ALA A 37 -11.97 -3.35 4.40
CA ALA A 37 -13.31 -3.68 3.94
C ALA A 37 -13.43 -3.63 2.41
N ALA A 38 -12.76 -2.71 1.74
CA ALA A 38 -12.73 -2.66 0.28
C ALA A 38 -11.95 -3.83 -0.31
N PHE A 39 -10.78 -4.17 0.26
CA PHE A 39 -10.00 -5.35 -0.17
C PHE A 39 -10.77 -6.66 0.03
N SER A 40 -11.49 -6.83 1.14
CA SER A 40 -12.25 -8.04 1.42
C SER A 40 -13.37 -8.30 0.41
N GLN A 41 -13.89 -7.24 -0.22
CA GLN A 41 -14.95 -7.34 -1.23
C GLN A 41 -14.43 -7.61 -2.65
N LEU A 42 -13.12 -7.54 -2.89
CA LEU A 42 -12.53 -7.92 -4.18
C LEU A 42 -12.43 -9.44 -4.31
N SER A 43 -12.64 -9.95 -5.51
CA SER A 43 -12.46 -11.37 -5.84
C SER A 43 -12.03 -11.54 -7.31
N ALA A 44 -11.96 -12.78 -7.77
CA ALA A 44 -11.75 -13.07 -9.19
C ALA A 44 -12.90 -12.52 -10.06
N GLU A 45 -14.12 -12.54 -9.55
CA GLU A 45 -15.34 -12.09 -10.24
C GLU A 45 -15.67 -10.62 -9.95
N ARG A 46 -15.18 -10.08 -8.83
CA ARG A 46 -15.52 -8.74 -8.36
C ARG A 46 -14.34 -7.78 -8.42
N SER A 47 -14.38 -6.86 -9.39
CA SER A 47 -13.37 -5.81 -9.55
C SER A 47 -13.66 -4.58 -8.69
N PHE A 48 -12.67 -3.68 -8.57
CA PHE A 48 -12.83 -2.41 -7.88
C PHE A 48 -13.98 -1.55 -8.45
N ALA A 49 -14.14 -1.53 -9.78
CA ALA A 49 -15.20 -0.77 -10.45
C ALA A 49 -16.63 -1.18 -10.05
N SER A 50 -16.79 -2.39 -9.47
CA SER A 50 -18.10 -2.89 -9.01
C SER A 50 -18.35 -2.64 -7.51
N LEU A 51 -17.41 -2.01 -6.80
CA LEU A 51 -17.57 -1.71 -5.37
C LEU A 51 -18.57 -0.57 -5.14
N SER A 52 -19.42 -0.76 -4.14
CA SER A 52 -20.35 0.27 -3.67
C SER A 52 -19.87 0.89 -2.37
N LEU A 53 -19.83 2.22 -2.31
CA LEU A 53 -19.52 2.96 -1.08
C LEU A 53 -20.35 2.46 0.12
N ARG A 54 -21.64 2.18 -0.11
CA ARG A 54 -22.54 1.72 0.97
C ARG A 54 -22.13 0.36 1.50
N GLU A 55 -21.69 -0.54 0.63
CA GLU A 55 -21.24 -1.88 1.01
C GLU A 55 -19.91 -1.81 1.76
N VAL A 56 -18.96 -1.02 1.26
CA VAL A 56 -17.67 -0.81 1.93
C VAL A 56 -17.86 -0.19 3.33
N ALA A 57 -18.68 0.85 3.45
CA ALA A 57 -18.96 1.48 4.75
C ALA A 57 -19.63 0.50 5.73
N ARG A 58 -20.59 -0.30 5.26
CA ARG A 58 -21.27 -1.31 6.08
C ARG A 58 -20.29 -2.38 6.56
N GLU A 59 -19.43 -2.87 5.68
CA GLU A 59 -18.40 -3.86 6.03
C GLU A 59 -17.39 -3.31 7.04
N ALA A 60 -17.01 -2.03 6.90
CA ALA A 60 -16.17 -1.33 7.86
C ALA A 60 -16.87 -0.98 9.19
N GLY A 61 -18.16 -1.27 9.33
CA GLY A 61 -18.94 -1.01 10.55
C GLY A 61 -19.24 0.47 10.78
N ILE A 62 -19.32 1.30 9.72
CA ILE A 62 -19.62 2.73 9.83
C ILE A 62 -20.85 3.12 8.99
N ALA A 63 -21.48 4.25 9.37
CA ALA A 63 -22.53 4.83 8.54
C ALA A 63 -21.96 5.32 7.19
N PRO A 64 -22.67 5.13 6.05
CA PRO A 64 -22.21 5.59 4.74
C PRO A 64 -21.85 7.08 4.67
N THR A 65 -22.55 7.92 5.41
CA THR A 65 -22.24 9.36 5.52
C THR A 65 -20.91 9.66 6.21
N SER A 66 -20.44 8.75 7.07
CA SER A 66 -19.15 8.86 7.75
C SER A 66 -17.95 8.59 6.85
N PHE A 67 -18.17 7.89 5.73
CA PHE A 67 -17.14 7.63 4.71
C PHE A 67 -16.45 8.91 4.24
N TYR A 68 -17.25 9.95 3.96
CA TYR A 68 -16.75 11.24 3.44
C TYR A 68 -15.87 12.03 4.40
N ARG A 69 -15.74 11.60 5.65
CA ARG A 69 -14.75 12.15 6.61
C ARG A 69 -13.34 11.56 6.39
N HIS A 70 -13.23 10.46 5.63
CA HIS A 70 -12.01 9.68 5.43
C HIS A 70 -11.54 9.70 3.98
N PHE A 71 -12.46 9.65 3.04
CA PHE A 71 -12.22 9.67 1.60
C PHE A 71 -13.23 10.58 0.93
N ARG A 72 -12.80 11.36 -0.04
CA ARG A 72 -13.64 12.25 -0.84
C ARG A 72 -14.66 11.46 -1.67
N ASP A 73 -14.19 10.35 -2.25
CA ASP A 73 -14.96 9.48 -3.12
C ASP A 73 -14.37 8.04 -3.11
N VAL A 74 -15.00 7.13 -3.83
CA VAL A 74 -14.53 5.74 -3.95
C VAL A 74 -13.22 5.66 -4.73
N ASP A 75 -12.97 6.57 -5.66
CA ASP A 75 -11.73 6.59 -6.44
C ASP A 75 -10.53 6.93 -5.55
N GLU A 76 -10.65 7.88 -4.62
CA GLU A 76 -9.59 8.16 -3.64
C GLU A 76 -9.30 6.95 -2.75
N LEU A 77 -10.33 6.21 -2.33
CA LEU A 77 -10.14 4.94 -1.62
C LEU A 77 -9.36 3.94 -2.48
N GLY A 78 -9.73 3.78 -3.75
CA GLY A 78 -9.06 2.85 -4.66
C GLY A 78 -7.61 3.23 -4.95
N LEU A 79 -7.30 4.51 -5.14
CA LEU A 79 -5.93 4.99 -5.28
C LEU A 79 -5.10 4.71 -4.02
N THR A 80 -5.69 4.88 -2.84
CA THR A 80 -5.06 4.50 -1.56
C THR A 80 -4.78 2.99 -1.50
N MET A 81 -5.71 2.16 -1.97
CA MET A 81 -5.50 0.70 -2.04
C MET A 81 -4.36 0.33 -2.98
N VAL A 82 -4.20 1.01 -4.12
CA VAL A 82 -3.07 0.81 -5.04
C VAL A 82 -1.74 1.16 -4.34
N ASP A 83 -1.66 2.33 -3.71
CA ASP A 83 -0.47 2.80 -3.00
C ASP A 83 -0.08 1.83 -1.85
N GLU A 84 -1.05 1.36 -1.07
CA GLU A 84 -0.82 0.37 0.01
C GLU A 84 -0.37 -0.99 -0.54
N SER A 85 -0.95 -1.46 -1.64
CA SER A 85 -0.55 -2.70 -2.30
C SER A 85 0.90 -2.64 -2.79
N GLY A 86 1.29 -1.52 -3.41
CA GLY A 86 2.65 -1.28 -3.85
C GLY A 86 3.65 -1.23 -2.69
N LEU A 87 3.31 -0.50 -1.63
CA LEU A 87 4.14 -0.42 -0.43
C LEU A 87 4.34 -1.79 0.22
N MET A 88 3.28 -2.58 0.35
CA MET A 88 3.32 -3.94 0.92
C MET A 88 4.26 -4.85 0.12
N LEU A 89 4.17 -4.83 -1.21
CA LEU A 89 5.05 -5.61 -2.09
C LEU A 89 6.51 -5.16 -1.92
N ARG A 90 6.80 -3.87 -1.91
CA ARG A 90 8.16 -3.36 -1.70
C ARG A 90 8.74 -3.77 -0.35
N GLN A 91 7.96 -3.69 0.73
CA GLN A 91 8.40 -4.11 2.07
C GLN A 91 8.76 -5.59 2.10
N LEU A 92 7.95 -6.44 1.48
CA LEU A 92 8.22 -7.88 1.40
C LEU A 92 9.49 -8.17 0.60
N MET A 93 9.71 -7.47 -0.51
CA MET A 93 10.93 -7.64 -1.31
C MET A 93 12.19 -7.11 -0.60
N ARG A 94 12.08 -6.06 0.23
CA ARG A 94 13.19 -5.64 1.11
C ARG A 94 13.56 -6.73 2.12
N GLN A 95 12.58 -7.41 2.70
CA GLN A 95 12.83 -8.55 3.59
C GLN A 95 13.50 -9.73 2.84
N ALA A 96 13.08 -9.99 1.59
CA ALA A 96 13.72 -10.99 0.75
C ALA A 96 15.23 -10.69 0.52
N ARG A 97 15.55 -9.42 0.20
CA ARG A 97 16.95 -8.99 0.04
C ARG A 97 17.79 -9.20 1.29
N GLN A 98 17.24 -8.95 2.48
CA GLN A 98 17.90 -9.24 3.75
C GLN A 98 18.16 -10.75 3.97
N ARG A 99 17.28 -11.63 3.49
CA ARG A 99 17.47 -13.08 3.52
C ARG A 99 18.57 -13.51 2.54
N ILE A 100 18.63 -12.91 1.36
CA ILE A 100 19.66 -13.15 0.34
C ILE A 100 21.05 -12.79 0.88
N ALA A 101 21.18 -11.62 1.52
CA ALA A 101 22.44 -11.14 2.10
C ALA A 101 23.01 -12.09 3.17
N LYS A 102 22.18 -12.97 3.76
CA LYS A 102 22.60 -14.02 4.72
C LYS A 102 22.99 -15.34 4.06
N GLY A 103 23.17 -15.39 2.74
CA GLY A 103 23.63 -16.58 2.01
C GLY A 103 22.54 -17.34 1.25
N GLY A 104 21.38 -16.73 1.03
CA GLY A 104 20.28 -17.32 0.22
C GLY A 104 20.50 -17.19 -1.29
N SER A 105 19.91 -18.10 -2.08
CA SER A 105 19.85 -17.98 -3.54
C SER A 105 18.96 -16.80 -3.93
N VAL A 106 19.49 -15.85 -4.69
CA VAL A 106 18.77 -14.64 -5.17
C VAL A 106 17.48 -15.01 -5.87
N ILE A 107 17.57 -15.88 -6.89
CA ILE A 107 16.41 -16.27 -7.72
C ILE A 107 15.35 -16.98 -6.87
N ARG A 108 15.76 -18.01 -6.13
CA ARG A 108 14.82 -18.80 -5.31
C ARG A 108 14.12 -17.93 -4.26
N THR A 109 14.88 -17.11 -3.54
CA THR A 109 14.32 -16.24 -2.48
C THR A 109 13.38 -15.19 -3.06
N SER A 110 13.74 -14.57 -4.19
CA SER A 110 12.89 -13.57 -4.84
C SER A 110 11.58 -14.19 -5.34
N VAL A 111 11.65 -15.33 -6.02
CA VAL A 111 10.46 -16.04 -6.53
C VAL A 111 9.57 -16.50 -5.38
N SER A 112 10.14 -17.18 -4.37
CA SER A 112 9.34 -17.67 -3.24
C SER A 112 8.67 -16.52 -2.46
N THR A 113 9.38 -15.39 -2.25
CA THR A 113 8.84 -14.22 -1.59
C THR A 113 7.70 -13.58 -2.40
N PHE A 114 7.86 -13.53 -3.72
CA PHE A 114 6.80 -12.99 -4.59
C PHE A 114 5.56 -13.91 -4.61
N MET A 115 5.76 -15.22 -4.65
CA MET A 115 4.65 -16.20 -4.54
C MET A 115 3.96 -16.13 -3.18
N GLU A 116 4.72 -15.90 -2.10
CA GLU A 116 4.19 -15.63 -0.76
C GLU A 116 3.30 -14.38 -0.75
N PHE A 117 3.72 -13.30 -1.41
CA PHE A 117 2.90 -12.09 -1.55
C PHE A 117 1.58 -12.38 -2.25
N ILE A 118 1.61 -13.07 -3.39
CA ILE A 118 0.40 -13.43 -4.15
C ILE A 118 -0.54 -14.29 -3.31
N GLY A 119 -0.01 -15.28 -2.62
CA GLY A 119 -0.80 -16.21 -1.79
C GLY A 119 -1.45 -15.54 -0.59
N ASN A 120 -0.73 -14.62 0.06
CA ASN A 120 -1.21 -13.93 1.26
C ASN A 120 -2.06 -12.69 0.94
N ASN A 121 -1.88 -12.10 -0.25
CA ASN A 121 -2.54 -10.83 -0.64
C ASN A 121 -3.17 -10.93 -2.05
N PRO A 122 -4.02 -11.94 -2.32
CA PRO A 122 -4.52 -12.19 -3.68
C PRO A 122 -5.32 -11.01 -4.22
N ASN A 123 -6.07 -10.30 -3.38
CA ASN A 123 -6.90 -9.18 -3.80
C ASN A 123 -6.08 -7.91 -4.09
N ALA A 124 -5.01 -7.66 -3.33
CA ALA A 124 -4.06 -6.59 -3.61
C ALA A 124 -3.36 -6.82 -4.95
N PHE A 125 -2.93 -8.05 -5.20
CA PHE A 125 -2.30 -8.43 -6.46
C PHE A 125 -3.27 -8.31 -7.66
N ARG A 126 -4.51 -8.80 -7.52
CA ARG A 126 -5.56 -8.66 -8.55
C ARG A 126 -5.86 -7.20 -8.86
N LEU A 127 -5.92 -6.33 -7.84
CA LEU A 127 -6.11 -4.90 -8.02
C LEU A 127 -5.02 -4.31 -8.91
N LEU A 128 -3.74 -4.53 -8.55
CA LEU A 128 -2.61 -4.02 -9.32
C LEU A 128 -2.61 -4.51 -10.78
N LEU A 129 -2.89 -5.79 -11.02
CA LEU A 129 -2.93 -6.35 -12.37
C LEU A 129 -4.08 -5.78 -13.20
N ARG A 130 -5.28 -5.69 -12.63
CA ARG A 130 -6.47 -5.20 -13.36
C ARG A 130 -6.36 -3.72 -13.66
N GLU A 131 -5.95 -2.93 -12.69
CA GLU A 131 -5.91 -1.47 -12.84
C GLU A 131 -4.71 -0.99 -13.66
N ARG A 132 -3.67 -1.81 -13.87
CA ARG A 132 -2.58 -1.52 -14.83
C ARG A 132 -3.09 -1.28 -16.25
N SER A 133 -4.10 -2.02 -16.68
CA SER A 133 -4.73 -1.92 -18.00
C SER A 133 -6.20 -1.52 -17.94
N GLY A 134 -6.66 -1.05 -16.77
CA GLY A 134 -8.03 -0.61 -16.54
C GLY A 134 -8.39 0.66 -17.33
N THR A 135 -9.66 1.03 -17.33
CA THR A 135 -10.18 2.20 -18.07
C THR A 135 -9.79 3.53 -17.45
N SER A 136 -9.60 3.58 -16.12
CA SER A 136 -9.25 4.80 -15.40
C SER A 136 -7.79 5.21 -15.62
N ALA A 137 -7.56 6.40 -16.18
CA ALA A 137 -6.23 6.95 -16.36
C ALA A 137 -5.52 7.20 -15.01
N ALA A 138 -6.26 7.61 -13.99
CA ALA A 138 -5.72 7.85 -12.64
C ALA A 138 -5.19 6.56 -12.01
N PHE A 139 -5.93 5.46 -12.13
CA PHE A 139 -5.49 4.15 -11.62
C PHE A 139 -4.29 3.62 -12.41
N ARG A 140 -4.31 3.71 -13.76
CA ARG A 140 -3.14 3.31 -14.56
C ARG A 140 -1.88 4.08 -14.16
N ALA A 141 -2.00 5.40 -13.95
CA ALA A 141 -0.88 6.24 -13.51
C ALA A 141 -0.39 5.86 -12.10
N ALA A 142 -1.31 5.56 -11.17
CA ALA A 142 -0.96 5.11 -9.82
C ALA A 142 -0.21 3.78 -9.85
N VAL A 143 -0.70 2.78 -10.58
CA VAL A 143 -0.03 1.48 -10.74
C VAL A 143 1.34 1.64 -11.41
N ALA A 144 1.43 2.47 -12.47
CA ALA A 144 2.71 2.75 -13.14
C ALA A 144 3.73 3.39 -12.18
N ARG A 145 3.29 4.32 -11.33
CA ARG A 145 4.13 4.95 -10.30
C ARG A 145 4.64 3.91 -9.30
N GLU A 146 3.79 3.00 -8.82
CA GLU A 146 4.22 1.94 -7.90
C GLU A 146 5.23 0.97 -8.55
N ILE A 147 5.06 0.65 -9.82
CA ILE A 147 6.04 -0.14 -10.59
C ILE A 147 7.38 0.61 -10.70
N GLN A 148 7.37 1.92 -10.96
CA GLN A 148 8.59 2.73 -11.01
C GLN A 148 9.30 2.81 -9.66
N HIS A 149 8.55 2.96 -8.56
CA HIS A 149 9.13 2.88 -7.21
C HIS A 149 9.81 1.53 -6.96
N PHE A 150 9.19 0.44 -7.41
CA PHE A 150 9.76 -0.90 -7.27
C PHE A 150 11.03 -1.07 -8.10
N ILE A 151 11.05 -0.60 -9.36
CA ILE A 151 12.22 -0.61 -10.24
C ILE A 151 13.36 0.19 -9.61
N ALA A 152 13.09 1.40 -9.13
CA ALA A 152 14.09 2.25 -8.51
C ALA A 152 14.75 1.58 -7.28
N GLU A 153 13.95 1.01 -6.37
CA GLU A 153 14.47 0.29 -5.20
C GLU A 153 15.26 -0.98 -5.57
N LEU A 154 14.87 -1.66 -6.62
CA LEU A 154 15.61 -2.82 -7.13
C LEU A 154 16.93 -2.40 -7.77
N ALA A 155 16.94 -1.30 -8.53
CA ALA A 155 18.15 -0.77 -9.13
C ALA A 155 19.15 -0.29 -8.06
N ASP A 156 18.68 0.38 -6.99
CA ASP A 156 19.52 0.78 -5.85
C ASP A 156 20.20 -0.44 -5.21
N TYR A 157 19.42 -1.50 -5.02
CA TYR A 157 19.97 -2.75 -4.47
C TYR A 157 21.02 -3.39 -5.39
N LEU A 158 20.74 -3.46 -6.70
CA LEU A 158 21.68 -4.05 -7.68
C LEU A 158 22.96 -3.24 -7.83
N GLU A 159 22.87 -1.91 -7.73
CA GLU A 159 24.03 -1.01 -7.75
C GLU A 159 24.97 -1.26 -6.56
N LEU A 160 24.41 -1.39 -5.37
CA LEU A 160 25.18 -1.67 -4.15
C LEU A 160 25.84 -3.05 -4.16
N GLU A 161 25.14 -4.07 -4.67
CA GLU A 161 25.64 -5.46 -4.67
C GLU A 161 26.66 -5.71 -5.78
N ASN A 162 26.45 -5.16 -6.97
CA ASN A 162 27.22 -5.51 -8.16
C ASN A 162 28.26 -4.43 -8.55
N HIS A 163 28.27 -3.27 -7.90
CA HIS A 163 29.13 -2.12 -8.22
C HIS A 163 29.05 -1.69 -9.71
N MET A 164 27.86 -1.85 -10.32
CA MET A 164 27.63 -1.53 -11.74
C MET A 164 27.09 -0.10 -11.87
N PRO A 165 27.33 0.57 -13.02
CA PRO A 165 26.78 1.89 -13.28
C PRO A 165 25.25 1.95 -13.17
N ARG A 166 24.70 3.02 -12.62
CA ARG A 166 23.27 3.25 -12.41
C ARG A 166 22.38 2.94 -13.61
N ALA A 167 22.78 3.44 -14.79
CA ALA A 167 22.03 3.20 -16.03
C ALA A 167 21.88 1.71 -16.38
N PHE A 168 22.89 0.89 -16.04
CA PHE A 168 22.84 -0.54 -16.28
C PHE A 168 21.89 -1.24 -15.27
N THR A 169 21.99 -0.88 -14.00
CA THR A 169 21.15 -1.48 -12.94
C THR A 169 19.68 -1.08 -13.08
N GLU A 170 19.38 0.12 -13.55
CA GLU A 170 18.02 0.55 -13.91
C GLU A 170 17.44 -0.27 -15.05
N ALA A 171 18.19 -0.42 -16.15
CA ALA A 171 17.75 -1.25 -17.29
C ALA A 171 17.54 -2.72 -16.88
N GLN A 172 18.44 -3.27 -16.04
CA GLN A 172 18.34 -4.62 -15.53
C GLN A 172 17.09 -4.76 -14.63
N ALA A 173 16.86 -3.84 -13.71
CA ALA A 173 15.70 -3.85 -12.82
C ALA A 173 14.38 -3.75 -13.61
N GLU A 174 14.32 -2.86 -14.60
CA GLU A 174 13.16 -2.70 -15.48
C GLU A 174 12.87 -3.99 -16.27
N ALA A 175 13.89 -4.62 -16.85
CA ALA A 175 13.74 -5.88 -17.55
C ALA A 175 13.21 -6.99 -16.63
N MET A 176 13.77 -7.13 -15.42
CA MET A 176 13.34 -8.14 -14.44
C MET A 176 11.88 -7.93 -14.03
N VAL A 177 11.49 -6.71 -13.71
CA VAL A 177 10.12 -6.37 -13.31
C VAL A 177 9.14 -6.59 -14.46
N THR A 178 9.51 -6.20 -15.67
CA THR A 178 8.68 -6.37 -16.86
C THR A 178 8.44 -7.85 -17.17
N ILE A 179 9.48 -8.70 -17.11
CA ILE A 179 9.35 -10.15 -17.32
C ILE A 179 8.41 -10.77 -16.30
N VAL A 180 8.55 -10.41 -15.01
CA VAL A 180 7.68 -10.92 -13.95
C VAL A 180 6.22 -10.54 -14.22
N PHE A 181 5.95 -9.25 -14.50
CA PHE A 181 4.58 -8.79 -14.77
C PHE A 181 3.99 -9.41 -16.05
N LEU A 182 4.76 -9.60 -17.11
CA LEU A 182 4.29 -10.25 -18.34
C LEU A 182 4.00 -11.74 -18.10
N SER A 183 4.83 -12.44 -17.35
CA SER A 183 4.62 -13.85 -17.03
C SER A 183 3.32 -14.09 -16.27
N LEU A 184 2.92 -13.12 -15.40
CA LEU A 184 1.72 -13.22 -14.57
C LEU A 184 0.42 -12.91 -15.30
N ILE A 185 0.48 -12.20 -16.43
CA ILE A 185 -0.69 -11.95 -17.28
C ILE A 185 -1.10 -13.23 -18.04
N HIS A 186 -0.18 -14.17 -18.20
CA HIS A 186 -0.40 -15.43 -18.94
C HIS A 186 -0.75 -16.64 -18.05
N ILE A 187 -0.80 -16.48 -16.73
CA ILE A 187 -1.26 -17.48 -15.76
C ILE A 187 -2.68 -17.19 -15.32
#